data_61fbb7794e195256f59b48462b3a8568
#
_entry.id   61fbb7794e195256f59b48462b3a8568
#
_cell.length_a   1.000
_cell.length_b   1.000
_cell.length_c   1.000
_cell.angle_alpha   90.00
_cell.angle_beta   90.00
_cell.angle_gamma   90.00
#
_symmetry.space_group_name_H-M   'P 1'
#
loop_
_entity.id
_entity.type
_entity.pdbx_description
1 polymer ?
#
loop_
_entity_poly.entity_id
_entity_poly.type
_entity_poly.pdbx_seq_one_letter_code
_entity_poly.pdbx_strand_id
1 'polypeptide(L)'
;MLSAVIHGIIGSFIGWKKKENRQYSNTFLLGVTFISEMIHIVLILLLTRPFDAAVEIVKIVIVPMVIINSVGMVIFFNVFKSIFNTEDLKVASKVSLAMRTAERCTPYLGSVEKDRKTAGKIIDIIMEEYHCQGAALIDDMKFLARSGAFSSIVLTENNYPRLLSATKTFKTTRISRVPLPEDGFYPLYKENVIISAPILLDEGKVLALVMLVKKNAYSYRADIEFVTGLANHFAMQIKLSEMEKQKEELRKAELRTLQSQINPHFLFNSLNTISYFCREKPEKARELLLALSSYFRSMLEDTDYMVTLDTELEHVKAYTMLEEARFEKRLSIEINADPETLRSCVPNLILQPIVENAVHHGAMQREKGVGKVIVNVKREERSTRIDVIDNGPGMDYRIVQSLYGGEKVEHTGIGMMNVQQRLISLYGKSYGLQIVTSEEGTYVRMNIPDSAVGSAQQEKTPG
;
A
#
# COMPACT_ATOMS: atom_id res chain seq x y z
N MET A 1 -30.86 -31.89 50.80
CA MET A 1 -31.27 -31.22 49.59
C MET A 1 -31.06 -29.69 49.65
N LEU A 2 -31.58 -28.99 50.66
CA LEU A 2 -31.44 -27.52 50.78
C LEU A 2 -29.98 -27.04 50.81
N SER A 3 -29.09 -27.74 51.51
CA SER A 3 -27.67 -27.46 51.60
C SER A 3 -26.98 -27.53 50.23
N ALA A 4 -27.26 -28.54 49.40
CA ALA A 4 -26.66 -28.66 48.05
C ALA A 4 -27.06 -27.48 47.15
N VAL A 5 -28.28 -26.96 47.28
CA VAL A 5 -28.74 -25.77 46.54
C VAL A 5 -27.98 -24.51 46.98
N ILE A 6 -27.77 -24.34 48.30
CA ILE A 6 -27.02 -23.20 48.83
C ILE A 6 -25.55 -23.25 48.39
N HIS A 7 -24.89 -24.42 48.38
CA HIS A 7 -23.54 -24.58 47.87
C HIS A 7 -23.47 -24.24 46.38
N GLY A 8 -24.46 -24.65 45.59
CA GLY A 8 -24.54 -24.32 44.16
C GLY A 8 -24.67 -22.79 43.91
N ILE A 9 -25.49 -22.10 44.71
CA ILE A 9 -25.69 -20.65 44.66
C ILE A 9 -24.40 -19.90 45.02
N ILE A 10 -23.72 -20.30 46.10
CA ILE A 10 -22.44 -19.70 46.54
C ILE A 10 -21.38 -19.87 45.42
N GLY A 11 -21.26 -21.07 44.86
CA GLY A 11 -20.33 -21.35 43.76
C GLY A 11 -20.63 -20.54 42.53
N SER A 12 -21.91 -20.44 42.12
CA SER A 12 -22.36 -19.64 40.97
C SER A 12 -22.10 -18.14 41.18
N PHE A 13 -22.35 -17.61 42.37
CA PHE A 13 -22.16 -16.20 42.71
C PHE A 13 -20.67 -15.82 42.67
N ILE A 14 -19.80 -16.68 43.16
CA ILE A 14 -18.35 -16.49 43.13
C ILE A 14 -17.82 -16.55 41.67
N GLY A 15 -18.35 -17.49 40.87
CA GLY A 15 -18.01 -17.62 39.44
C GLY A 15 -18.51 -16.43 38.60
N TRP A 16 -19.75 -15.91 38.91
CA TRP A 16 -20.32 -14.78 38.18
C TRP A 16 -19.58 -13.45 38.43
N LYS A 17 -19.16 -13.20 39.67
CA LYS A 17 -18.52 -11.94 40.05
C LYS A 17 -17.08 -11.78 39.53
N LYS A 18 -16.48 -12.85 39.01
CA LYS A 18 -15.08 -12.86 38.54
C LYS A 18 -14.96 -13.35 37.10
N LYS A 19 -15.41 -12.53 36.14
CA LYS A 19 -15.43 -12.80 34.70
C LYS A 19 -14.05 -12.73 34.02
N GLU A 20 -12.96 -12.40 34.72
CA GLU A 20 -11.60 -12.25 34.16
C GLU A 20 -10.57 -13.06 34.94
N ASN A 21 -10.00 -14.03 34.30
CA ASN A 21 -8.66 -14.67 34.35
C ASN A 21 -7.83 -14.58 35.68
N ARG A 22 -8.47 -14.58 36.87
CA ARG A 22 -7.74 -14.71 38.14
C ARG A 22 -7.81 -16.13 38.66
N GLN A 23 -6.65 -16.78 38.69
CA GLN A 23 -6.48 -18.08 39.32
C GLN A 23 -6.84 -17.96 40.81
N TYR A 24 -7.77 -18.79 41.27
CA TYR A 24 -8.08 -18.90 42.69
C TYR A 24 -6.86 -19.51 43.40
N SER A 25 -6.43 -18.90 44.54
CA SER A 25 -5.43 -19.54 45.37
C SER A 25 -6.05 -20.70 46.17
N ASN A 26 -5.24 -21.69 46.49
CA ASN A 26 -5.73 -22.82 47.31
C ASN A 26 -6.26 -22.35 48.66
N THR A 27 -5.68 -21.28 49.27
CA THR A 27 -6.17 -20.66 50.50
C THR A 27 -7.54 -20.05 50.36
N PHE A 28 -7.85 -19.41 49.23
CA PHE A 28 -9.18 -18.88 48.95
C PHE A 28 -10.22 -19.99 48.82
N LEU A 29 -9.90 -21.08 48.11
CA LEU A 29 -10.79 -22.24 47.96
C LEU A 29 -11.06 -22.92 49.30
N LEU A 30 -10.05 -23.10 50.13
CA LEU A 30 -10.20 -23.64 51.49
C LEU A 30 -11.14 -22.74 52.33
N GLY A 31 -10.96 -21.42 52.25
CA GLY A 31 -11.85 -20.47 52.97
C GLY A 31 -13.31 -20.53 52.53
N VAL A 32 -13.56 -20.61 51.21
CA VAL A 32 -14.89 -20.72 50.64
C VAL A 32 -15.56 -22.05 51.06
N THR A 33 -14.81 -23.15 50.97
CA THR A 33 -15.31 -24.47 51.38
C THR A 33 -15.61 -24.48 52.88
N PHE A 34 -14.74 -23.95 53.72
CA PHE A 34 -14.96 -23.85 55.16
C PHE A 34 -16.22 -23.05 55.52
N ILE A 35 -16.39 -21.87 54.89
CA ILE A 35 -17.60 -21.06 55.12
C ILE A 35 -18.87 -21.81 54.69
N SER A 36 -18.80 -22.49 53.54
CA SER A 36 -19.90 -23.28 53.02
C SER A 36 -20.28 -24.43 53.96
N GLU A 37 -19.28 -25.12 54.56
CA GLU A 37 -19.51 -26.19 55.54
C GLU A 37 -20.07 -25.64 56.85
N MET A 38 -19.61 -24.48 57.31
CA MET A 38 -20.22 -23.82 58.47
C MET A 38 -21.71 -23.52 58.28
N ILE A 39 -22.08 -23.02 57.09
CA ILE A 39 -23.49 -22.80 56.75
C ILE A 39 -24.30 -24.13 56.81
N HIS A 40 -23.70 -25.21 56.29
CA HIS A 40 -24.29 -26.53 56.29
C HIS A 40 -24.57 -27.03 57.75
N ILE A 41 -23.58 -26.90 58.63
CA ILE A 41 -23.69 -27.26 60.02
C ILE A 41 -24.80 -26.47 60.72
N VAL A 42 -24.85 -25.15 60.52
CA VAL A 42 -25.90 -24.30 61.04
C VAL A 42 -27.31 -24.76 60.59
N LEU A 43 -27.44 -25.15 59.32
CA LEU A 43 -28.70 -25.66 58.79
C LEU A 43 -29.09 -27.01 59.44
N ILE A 44 -28.16 -27.91 59.72
CA ILE A 44 -28.41 -29.15 60.43
C ILE A 44 -28.95 -28.85 61.83
N LEU A 45 -28.31 -27.96 62.57
CA LEU A 45 -28.71 -27.57 63.92
C LEU A 45 -30.10 -26.89 63.95
N LEU A 46 -30.47 -26.10 62.94
CA LEU A 46 -31.75 -25.39 62.88
C LEU A 46 -32.93 -26.31 62.48
N LEU A 47 -32.67 -27.25 61.55
CA LEU A 47 -33.72 -28.03 60.91
C LEU A 47 -33.95 -29.42 61.55
N THR A 48 -33.01 -29.97 62.30
CA THR A 48 -33.09 -31.31 62.85
C THR A 48 -33.75 -31.23 64.29
N ARG A 49 -34.72 -32.08 64.53
CA ARG A 49 -35.34 -32.18 65.83
C ARG A 49 -35.33 -33.64 66.28
N PRO A 50 -35.14 -33.97 67.60
CA PRO A 50 -34.86 -33.03 68.69
C PRO A 50 -33.44 -32.41 68.60
N PHE A 51 -33.25 -31.25 69.20
CA PHE A 51 -31.96 -30.46 69.05
C PHE A 51 -30.77 -31.22 69.63
N ASP A 52 -30.92 -32.00 70.74
CA ASP A 52 -29.82 -32.80 71.30
C ASP A 52 -29.28 -33.84 70.33
N ALA A 53 -30.12 -34.47 69.53
CA ALA A 53 -29.71 -35.40 68.49
C ALA A 53 -28.94 -34.68 67.34
N ALA A 54 -29.36 -33.45 67.00
CA ALA A 54 -28.68 -32.67 66.02
C ALA A 54 -27.26 -32.28 66.45
N VAL A 55 -27.07 -31.96 67.75
CA VAL A 55 -25.76 -31.64 68.33
C VAL A 55 -24.85 -32.87 68.34
N GLU A 56 -25.34 -34.06 68.67
CA GLU A 56 -24.56 -35.28 68.62
C GLU A 56 -24.11 -35.65 67.22
N ILE A 57 -24.99 -35.55 66.25
CA ILE A 57 -24.66 -35.76 64.81
C ILE A 57 -23.56 -34.77 64.38
N VAL A 58 -23.70 -33.53 64.70
CA VAL A 58 -22.70 -32.50 64.31
C VAL A 58 -21.33 -32.76 64.94
N LYS A 59 -21.27 -33.16 66.25
CA LYS A 59 -20.01 -33.50 66.89
C LYS A 59 -19.25 -34.67 66.17
N ILE A 60 -19.95 -35.63 65.67
CA ILE A 60 -19.37 -36.80 64.99
C ILE A 60 -18.93 -36.42 63.55
N VAL A 61 -19.73 -35.62 62.85
CA VAL A 61 -19.59 -35.42 61.40
C VAL A 61 -18.75 -34.20 61.06
N ILE A 62 -18.67 -33.17 61.94
CA ILE A 62 -18.04 -31.87 61.63
C ILE A 62 -16.57 -32.03 61.16
N VAL A 63 -15.76 -32.75 61.91
CA VAL A 63 -14.31 -32.86 61.60
C VAL A 63 -14.06 -33.63 60.32
N PRO A 64 -14.59 -34.85 60.12
CA PRO A 64 -14.34 -35.55 58.88
C PRO A 64 -14.92 -34.83 57.65
N MET A 65 -16.08 -34.22 57.77
CA MET A 65 -16.75 -33.52 56.70
C MET A 65 -15.97 -32.30 56.22
N VAL A 66 -15.54 -31.43 57.15
CA VAL A 66 -14.73 -30.25 56.81
C VAL A 66 -13.39 -30.65 56.18
N ILE A 67 -12.72 -31.65 56.73
CA ILE A 67 -11.41 -32.10 56.21
C ILE A 67 -11.57 -32.72 54.83
N ILE A 68 -12.45 -33.70 54.68
CA ILE A 68 -12.59 -34.46 53.41
C ILE A 68 -13.06 -33.53 52.29
N ASN A 69 -14.05 -32.65 52.54
CA ASN A 69 -14.55 -31.74 51.52
C ASN A 69 -13.54 -30.66 51.14
N SER A 70 -12.82 -30.15 52.12
CA SER A 70 -11.76 -29.14 51.84
C SER A 70 -10.58 -29.72 51.04
N VAL A 71 -10.11 -30.91 51.44
CA VAL A 71 -9.03 -31.61 50.72
C VAL A 71 -9.51 -32.03 49.32
N GLY A 72 -10.72 -32.61 49.25
CA GLY A 72 -11.32 -33.00 47.96
C GLY A 72 -11.48 -31.83 47.00
N MET A 73 -11.90 -30.65 47.47
CA MET A 73 -12.03 -29.45 46.66
C MET A 73 -10.66 -28.99 46.12
N VAL A 74 -9.64 -28.97 46.97
CA VAL A 74 -8.30 -28.56 46.56
C VAL A 74 -7.73 -29.51 45.52
N ILE A 75 -7.87 -30.82 45.74
CA ILE A 75 -7.42 -31.82 44.80
C ILE A 75 -8.15 -31.66 43.46
N PHE A 76 -9.50 -31.61 43.51
CA PHE A 76 -10.31 -31.42 42.29
C PHE A 76 -9.91 -30.19 41.51
N PHE A 77 -9.75 -29.08 42.19
CA PHE A 77 -9.39 -27.81 41.56
C PHE A 77 -7.98 -27.84 40.96
N ASN A 78 -7.01 -28.42 41.66
CA ASN A 78 -5.65 -28.56 41.13
C ASN A 78 -5.59 -29.48 39.90
N VAL A 79 -6.35 -30.57 39.89
CA VAL A 79 -6.48 -31.45 38.71
C VAL A 79 -7.14 -30.68 37.55
N PHE A 80 -8.24 -29.99 37.82
CA PHE A 80 -8.92 -29.15 36.85
C PHE A 80 -7.99 -28.08 36.27
N LYS A 81 -7.31 -27.32 37.14
CA LYS A 81 -6.32 -26.32 36.76
C LYS A 81 -5.17 -26.90 35.93
N SER A 82 -4.69 -28.08 36.27
CA SER A 82 -3.64 -28.76 35.50
C SER A 82 -4.08 -29.09 34.09
N ILE A 83 -5.33 -29.52 33.90
CA ILE A 83 -5.88 -29.80 32.58
C ILE A 83 -5.94 -28.52 31.72
N PHE A 84 -6.43 -27.42 32.26
CA PHE A 84 -6.51 -26.13 31.53
C PHE A 84 -5.13 -25.55 31.24
N ASN A 85 -4.22 -25.54 32.22
CA ASN A 85 -2.85 -25.06 31.99
C ASN A 85 -2.13 -25.86 30.91
N THR A 86 -2.38 -27.16 30.84
CA THR A 86 -1.79 -28.02 29.79
C THR A 86 -2.31 -27.64 28.41
N GLU A 87 -3.56 -27.24 28.28
CA GLU A 87 -4.13 -26.78 27.02
C GLU A 87 -3.56 -25.43 26.58
N ASP A 88 -3.47 -24.47 27.51
CA ASP A 88 -2.86 -23.16 27.23
C ASP A 88 -1.37 -23.26 26.84
N LEU A 89 -0.62 -24.17 27.49
CA LEU A 89 0.77 -24.46 27.09
C LEU A 89 0.86 -25.07 25.68
N LYS A 90 -0.08 -25.95 25.31
CA LYS A 90 -0.15 -26.48 23.94
C LYS A 90 -0.46 -25.39 22.93
N VAL A 91 -1.38 -24.47 23.23
CA VAL A 91 -1.67 -23.31 22.37
C VAL A 91 -0.45 -22.44 22.20
N ALA A 92 0.23 -22.07 23.30
CA ALA A 92 1.45 -21.26 23.23
C ALA A 92 2.56 -21.90 22.41
N SER A 93 2.76 -23.23 22.58
CA SER A 93 3.72 -24.01 21.77
C SER A 93 3.37 -24.01 20.29
N LYS A 94 2.09 -24.15 19.93
CA LYS A 94 1.63 -24.14 18.53
C LYS A 94 1.70 -22.75 17.90
N VAL A 95 1.47 -21.69 18.66
CA VAL A 95 1.67 -20.30 18.18
C VAL A 95 3.15 -20.05 17.89
N SER A 96 4.06 -20.47 18.78
CA SER A 96 5.50 -20.38 18.53
C SER A 96 5.92 -21.18 17.28
N LEU A 97 5.36 -22.38 17.09
CA LEU A 97 5.58 -23.19 15.90
C LEU A 97 5.06 -22.47 14.63
N ALA A 98 3.88 -21.84 14.69
CA ALA A 98 3.34 -21.06 13.58
C ALA A 98 4.26 -19.94 13.15
N MET A 99 4.82 -19.18 14.11
CA MET A 99 5.78 -18.10 13.81
C MET A 99 7.04 -18.63 13.12
N ARG A 100 7.64 -19.72 13.65
CA ARG A 100 8.83 -20.32 13.04
C ARG A 100 8.54 -20.85 11.63
N THR A 101 7.42 -21.54 11.45
CA THR A 101 6.98 -22.02 10.12
C THR A 101 6.76 -20.84 9.16
N ALA A 102 6.14 -19.76 9.63
CA ALA A 102 5.90 -18.54 8.87
C ALA A 102 7.20 -17.89 8.41
N GLU A 103 8.20 -17.76 9.29
CA GLU A 103 9.53 -17.23 8.94
C GLU A 103 10.20 -18.06 7.82
N ARG A 104 10.15 -19.40 7.90
CA ARG A 104 10.66 -20.28 6.84
C ARG A 104 9.91 -20.12 5.52
N CYS A 105 8.62 -19.80 5.54
CA CYS A 105 7.79 -19.58 4.35
C CYS A 105 7.98 -18.17 3.74
N THR A 106 8.40 -17.18 4.51
CA THR A 106 8.50 -15.76 4.09
C THR A 106 9.19 -15.56 2.73
N PRO A 107 10.35 -16.19 2.41
CA PRO A 107 11.03 -15.98 1.13
C PRO A 107 10.20 -16.40 -0.10
N TYR A 108 9.16 -17.19 0.10
CA TYR A 108 8.34 -17.76 -0.96
C TYR A 108 6.99 -17.07 -1.12
N LEU A 109 6.57 -16.22 -0.17
CA LEU A 109 5.23 -15.64 -0.14
C LEU A 109 5.01 -14.57 -1.22
N GLY A 110 6.04 -13.79 -1.57
CA GLY A 110 5.92 -12.71 -2.56
C GLY A 110 5.56 -13.16 -3.99
N SER A 111 5.68 -14.45 -4.30
CA SER A 111 5.36 -15.02 -5.61
C SER A 111 4.36 -16.19 -5.57
N VAL A 112 3.75 -16.43 -4.42
CA VAL A 112 2.89 -17.60 -4.16
C VAL A 112 1.72 -17.74 -5.14
N GLU A 113 1.14 -16.63 -5.59
CA GLU A 113 0.02 -16.62 -6.53
C GLU A 113 0.42 -16.91 -7.98
N LYS A 114 1.66 -16.60 -8.33
CA LYS A 114 2.15 -16.64 -9.72
C LYS A 114 2.95 -17.91 -10.02
N ASP A 115 3.56 -18.52 -9.00
CA ASP A 115 4.43 -19.68 -9.18
C ASP A 115 4.00 -20.86 -8.30
N ARG A 116 3.47 -21.91 -8.96
CA ARG A 116 3.08 -23.16 -8.31
C ARG A 116 4.23 -23.88 -7.60
N LYS A 117 5.47 -23.73 -8.09
CA LYS A 117 6.63 -24.35 -7.43
C LYS A 117 6.89 -23.70 -6.08
N THR A 118 6.73 -22.38 -6.02
CA THR A 118 6.88 -21.61 -4.79
C THR A 118 5.78 -21.94 -3.79
N ALA A 119 4.52 -22.02 -4.25
CA ALA A 119 3.41 -22.48 -3.42
C ALA A 119 3.63 -23.91 -2.90
N GLY A 120 4.21 -24.79 -3.72
CA GLY A 120 4.60 -26.15 -3.32
C GLY A 120 5.57 -26.18 -2.15
N LYS A 121 6.64 -25.37 -2.21
CA LYS A 121 7.62 -25.27 -1.11
C LYS A 121 7.00 -24.82 0.21
N ILE A 122 6.04 -23.91 0.17
CA ILE A 122 5.31 -23.46 1.37
C ILE A 122 4.57 -24.64 1.99
N ILE A 123 3.85 -25.44 1.19
CA ILE A 123 3.13 -26.61 1.67
C ILE A 123 4.08 -27.67 2.22
N ASP A 124 5.23 -27.90 1.57
CA ASP A 124 6.24 -28.85 2.05
C ASP A 124 6.81 -28.43 3.41
N ILE A 125 7.11 -27.15 3.61
CA ILE A 125 7.56 -26.61 4.89
C ILE A 125 6.49 -26.82 5.98
N ILE A 126 5.22 -26.55 5.68
CA ILE A 126 4.12 -26.75 6.63
C ILE A 126 4.00 -28.25 7.00
N MET A 127 4.09 -29.14 6.03
CA MET A 127 4.02 -30.59 6.26
C MET A 127 5.19 -31.09 7.13
N GLU A 128 6.40 -30.58 6.89
CA GLU A 128 7.61 -30.92 7.65
C GLU A 128 7.52 -30.44 9.11
N GLU A 129 7.15 -29.17 9.34
CA GLU A 129 7.15 -28.57 10.68
C GLU A 129 5.97 -29.05 11.55
N TYR A 130 4.80 -29.19 10.95
CA TYR A 130 3.58 -29.51 11.71
C TYR A 130 3.27 -31.01 11.76
N HIS A 131 3.83 -31.80 10.85
CA HIS A 131 3.57 -33.25 10.70
C HIS A 131 2.06 -33.57 10.53
N CYS A 132 1.32 -32.74 9.78
CA CYS A 132 -0.09 -32.98 9.49
C CYS A 132 -0.29 -34.10 8.43
N GLN A 133 -1.54 -34.56 8.28
CA GLN A 133 -1.86 -35.60 7.29
C GLN A 133 -1.98 -35.05 5.86
N GLY A 134 -2.10 -33.75 5.73
CA GLY A 134 -2.15 -33.03 4.46
C GLY A 134 -2.30 -31.54 4.67
N ALA A 135 -1.79 -30.76 3.72
CA ALA A 135 -1.96 -29.32 3.65
C ALA A 135 -2.21 -28.91 2.21
N ALA A 136 -2.98 -27.83 2.02
CA ALA A 136 -3.25 -27.28 0.72
C ALA A 136 -3.43 -25.77 0.78
N LEU A 137 -3.02 -25.10 -0.28
CA LEU A 137 -3.30 -23.67 -0.54
C LEU A 137 -4.24 -23.61 -1.74
N ILE A 138 -5.38 -22.95 -1.57
CA ILE A 138 -6.48 -22.95 -2.54
C ILE A 138 -6.85 -21.53 -2.90
N ASP A 139 -6.87 -21.24 -4.20
CA ASP A 139 -7.40 -20.02 -4.77
C ASP A 139 -8.69 -20.38 -5.53
N ASP A 140 -9.80 -19.95 -4.98
CA ASP A 140 -11.12 -20.30 -5.46
C ASP A 140 -11.32 -21.81 -5.65
N MET A 141 -11.44 -22.29 -6.87
CA MET A 141 -11.60 -23.71 -7.18
C MET A 141 -10.29 -24.42 -7.57
N LYS A 142 -9.16 -23.71 -7.47
CA LYS A 142 -7.86 -24.21 -7.91
C LYS A 142 -6.93 -24.44 -6.74
N PHE A 143 -6.33 -25.62 -6.68
CA PHE A 143 -5.17 -25.84 -5.83
C PHE A 143 -3.96 -25.07 -6.41
N LEU A 144 -3.46 -24.08 -5.67
CA LEU A 144 -2.15 -23.49 -5.94
C LEU A 144 -1.04 -24.49 -5.61
N ALA A 145 -1.16 -25.13 -4.44
CA ALA A 145 -0.32 -26.23 -4.02
C ALA A 145 -1.08 -27.17 -3.07
N ARG A 146 -0.67 -28.43 -3.01
CA ARG A 146 -1.24 -29.44 -2.12
C ARG A 146 -0.26 -30.57 -1.87
N SER A 147 -0.33 -31.17 -0.69
CA SER A 147 0.50 -32.31 -0.30
C SER A 147 -0.25 -33.21 0.65
N GLY A 148 0.26 -34.42 0.84
CA GLY A 148 -0.38 -35.47 1.67
C GLY A 148 -1.70 -35.96 1.08
N ALA A 149 -2.69 -36.18 1.94
CA ALA A 149 -4.00 -36.70 1.55
C ALA A 149 -4.78 -35.83 0.57
N PHE A 150 -4.46 -34.51 0.44
CA PHE A 150 -5.08 -33.67 -0.56
C PHE A 150 -4.64 -33.95 -2.00
N SER A 151 -3.58 -34.72 -2.21
CA SER A 151 -3.02 -34.99 -3.54
C SER A 151 -4.01 -35.73 -4.46
N SER A 152 -4.91 -36.51 -3.91
CA SER A 152 -5.94 -37.28 -4.65
C SER A 152 -7.25 -36.52 -4.88
N ILE A 153 -7.43 -35.34 -4.28
CA ILE A 153 -8.69 -34.57 -4.32
C ILE A 153 -8.77 -33.74 -5.59
N VAL A 154 -9.93 -33.76 -6.26
CA VAL A 154 -10.27 -32.90 -7.38
C VAL A 154 -11.48 -32.07 -7.00
N LEU A 155 -11.35 -30.73 -7.09
CA LEU A 155 -12.44 -29.79 -6.83
C LEU A 155 -13.15 -29.46 -8.15
N THR A 156 -14.48 -29.50 -8.12
CA THR A 156 -15.38 -29.11 -9.21
C THR A 156 -16.51 -28.24 -8.65
N GLU A 157 -17.27 -27.56 -9.49
CA GLU A 157 -18.43 -26.78 -9.04
C GLU A 157 -19.44 -27.59 -8.25
N ASN A 158 -19.65 -28.86 -8.65
CA ASN A 158 -20.62 -29.75 -8.04
C ASN A 158 -20.18 -30.32 -6.68
N ASN A 159 -18.87 -30.35 -6.39
CA ASN A 159 -18.32 -30.90 -5.14
C ASN A 159 -17.54 -29.88 -4.30
N TYR A 160 -17.76 -28.57 -4.54
CA TYR A 160 -17.02 -27.53 -3.84
C TYR A 160 -17.28 -27.60 -2.32
N PRO A 161 -16.23 -27.69 -1.48
CA PRO A 161 -16.40 -27.92 -0.06
C PRO A 161 -17.11 -26.74 0.65
N ARG A 162 -18.15 -27.04 1.42
CA ARG A 162 -18.88 -26.03 2.22
C ARG A 162 -17.96 -25.31 3.20
N LEU A 163 -16.95 -26.00 3.71
CA LEU A 163 -15.94 -25.42 4.58
C LEU A 163 -15.22 -24.23 3.90
N LEU A 164 -14.81 -24.38 2.63
CA LEU A 164 -14.14 -23.33 1.86
C LEU A 164 -15.09 -22.16 1.59
N SER A 165 -16.32 -22.44 1.18
CA SER A 165 -17.35 -21.40 0.99
C SER A 165 -17.57 -20.60 2.28
N ALA A 166 -17.71 -21.28 3.42
CA ALA A 166 -17.89 -20.62 4.70
C ALA A 166 -16.65 -19.82 5.13
N THR A 167 -15.43 -20.33 4.89
CA THR A 167 -14.19 -19.61 5.19
C THR A 167 -14.08 -18.32 4.38
N LYS A 168 -14.43 -18.36 3.10
CA LYS A 168 -14.41 -17.16 2.21
C LYS A 168 -15.48 -16.15 2.58
N THR A 169 -16.74 -16.61 2.77
CA THR A 169 -17.87 -15.74 3.06
C THR A 169 -17.71 -15.01 4.39
N PHE A 170 -17.34 -15.73 5.44
CA PHE A 170 -17.22 -15.16 6.78
C PHE A 170 -15.82 -14.60 7.08
N LYS A 171 -14.84 -14.81 6.22
CA LYS A 171 -13.45 -14.38 6.39
C LYS A 171 -12.86 -14.79 7.75
N THR A 172 -13.22 -15.96 8.25
CA THR A 172 -12.80 -16.50 9.55
C THR A 172 -12.37 -17.95 9.40
N THR A 173 -11.45 -18.37 10.28
CA THR A 173 -11.03 -19.78 10.35
C THR A 173 -12.22 -20.68 10.72
N ARG A 174 -12.37 -21.77 9.99
CA ARG A 174 -13.45 -22.74 10.15
C ARG A 174 -12.89 -24.15 10.32
N ILE A 175 -13.62 -24.93 11.07
CA ILE A 175 -13.33 -26.36 11.29
C ILE A 175 -14.54 -27.19 10.86
N SER A 176 -14.26 -28.27 10.15
CA SER A 176 -15.28 -29.24 9.78
C SER A 176 -14.92 -30.61 10.31
N ARG A 177 -15.88 -31.24 10.98
CA ARG A 177 -15.77 -32.57 11.63
C ARG A 177 -16.68 -33.61 10.98
N VAL A 178 -17.74 -33.17 10.34
CA VAL A 178 -18.78 -34.01 9.76
C VAL A 178 -18.99 -33.56 8.31
N PRO A 179 -18.67 -34.39 7.35
CA PRO A 179 -18.85 -34.11 5.95
C PRO A 179 -20.25 -34.42 5.46
N LEU A 180 -20.65 -33.77 4.38
CA LEU A 180 -21.74 -34.26 3.55
C LEU A 180 -21.18 -35.19 2.45
N PRO A 181 -21.90 -36.22 2.02
CA PRO A 181 -21.43 -37.14 0.99
C PRO A 181 -21.06 -36.44 -0.35
N GLU A 182 -21.67 -35.31 -0.65
CA GLU A 182 -21.43 -34.50 -1.85
C GLU A 182 -20.22 -33.57 -1.75
N ASP A 183 -19.62 -33.42 -0.55
CA ASP A 183 -18.48 -32.52 -0.30
C ASP A 183 -17.19 -33.12 -0.88
N GLY A 184 -16.46 -32.38 -1.68
CA GLY A 184 -15.21 -32.82 -2.30
C GLY A 184 -14.13 -33.27 -1.31
N PHE A 185 -14.25 -32.87 -0.06
CA PHE A 185 -13.36 -33.32 1.02
C PHE A 185 -13.89 -34.57 1.76
N TYR A 186 -15.06 -35.10 1.37
CA TYR A 186 -15.69 -36.24 2.04
C TYR A 186 -14.74 -37.42 2.31
N PRO A 187 -13.89 -37.85 1.36
CA PRO A 187 -12.99 -38.99 1.58
C PRO A 187 -11.97 -38.76 2.70
N LEU A 188 -11.69 -37.48 3.04
CA LEU A 188 -10.64 -37.15 4.02
C LEU A 188 -11.13 -37.21 5.47
N TYR A 189 -12.44 -37.20 5.71
CA TYR A 189 -13.01 -37.06 7.06
C TYR A 189 -13.04 -38.33 7.90
N LYS A 190 -12.71 -39.47 7.35
CA LYS A 190 -12.85 -40.76 8.05
C LYS A 190 -12.13 -40.77 9.42
N GLU A 191 -10.88 -40.32 9.43
CA GLU A 191 -10.04 -40.28 10.63
C GLU A 191 -9.52 -38.90 10.96
N ASN A 192 -9.94 -37.87 10.19
CA ASN A 192 -9.37 -36.54 10.25
C ASN A 192 -10.45 -35.45 10.41
N VAL A 193 -9.96 -34.29 10.75
CA VAL A 193 -10.70 -33.03 10.82
C VAL A 193 -10.00 -32.05 9.89
N ILE A 194 -10.76 -31.24 9.19
CA ILE A 194 -10.23 -30.22 8.27
C ILE A 194 -10.38 -28.85 8.90
N ILE A 195 -9.30 -28.09 8.94
CA ILE A 195 -9.25 -26.70 9.37
C ILE A 195 -8.93 -25.85 8.14
N SER A 196 -9.71 -24.82 7.91
CA SER A 196 -9.51 -23.86 6.83
C SER A 196 -9.42 -22.45 7.38
N ALA A 197 -8.31 -21.75 7.10
CA ALA A 197 -8.10 -20.36 7.47
C ALA A 197 -8.01 -19.47 6.22
N PRO A 198 -8.64 -18.28 6.23
CA PRO A 198 -8.57 -17.33 5.13
C PRO A 198 -7.25 -16.56 5.17
N ILE A 199 -6.59 -16.43 4.02
CA ILE A 199 -5.51 -15.49 3.78
C ILE A 199 -6.15 -14.32 3.02
N LEU A 200 -6.34 -13.21 3.72
CA LEU A 200 -7.03 -12.03 3.17
C LEU A 200 -6.03 -11.18 2.39
N LEU A 201 -6.30 -11.02 1.10
CA LEU A 201 -5.52 -10.20 0.18
C LEU A 201 -6.27 -8.91 -0.17
N ASP A 202 -5.58 -7.97 -0.80
CA ASP A 202 -6.21 -6.73 -1.27
C ASP A 202 -7.25 -7.02 -2.37
N GLU A 203 -8.13 -6.06 -2.67
CA GLU A 203 -9.26 -6.17 -3.60
C GLU A 203 -10.31 -7.24 -3.23
N GLY A 204 -10.32 -7.69 -1.96
CA GLY A 204 -11.28 -8.67 -1.48
C GLY A 204 -10.99 -10.11 -1.88
N LYS A 205 -9.85 -10.38 -2.49
CA LYS A 205 -9.40 -11.73 -2.80
C LYS A 205 -9.08 -12.52 -1.52
N VAL A 206 -9.49 -13.76 -1.46
CA VAL A 206 -9.30 -14.64 -0.31
C VAL A 206 -8.72 -15.99 -0.77
N LEU A 207 -7.49 -16.28 -0.37
CA LEU A 207 -6.95 -17.63 -0.46
C LEU A 207 -7.33 -18.44 0.78
N ALA A 208 -7.42 -19.75 0.65
CA ALA A 208 -7.67 -20.63 1.78
C ALA A 208 -6.44 -21.51 2.06
N LEU A 209 -5.90 -21.39 3.28
CA LEU A 209 -4.96 -22.37 3.82
C LEU A 209 -5.76 -23.48 4.49
N VAL A 210 -5.62 -24.71 4.01
CA VAL A 210 -6.37 -25.87 4.49
C VAL A 210 -5.42 -26.90 5.04
N MET A 211 -5.70 -27.37 6.25
CA MET A 211 -4.91 -28.41 6.90
C MET A 211 -5.77 -29.60 7.37
N LEU A 212 -5.23 -30.79 7.23
CA LEU A 212 -5.83 -32.02 7.65
C LEU A 212 -5.14 -32.54 8.92
N VAL A 213 -5.88 -32.59 10.02
CA VAL A 213 -5.39 -32.96 11.34
C VAL A 213 -6.10 -34.21 11.82
N LYS A 214 -5.41 -35.14 12.49
CA LYS A 214 -6.03 -36.35 13.06
C LYS A 214 -7.13 -36.00 14.05
N LYS A 215 -8.21 -36.78 14.07
CA LYS A 215 -9.26 -36.64 15.07
C LYS A 215 -8.68 -36.79 16.47
N ASN A 216 -8.96 -35.84 17.32
CA ASN A 216 -8.57 -35.83 18.73
C ASN A 216 -9.83 -35.76 19.59
N ALA A 217 -9.83 -36.49 20.72
CA ALA A 217 -10.97 -36.55 21.62
C ALA A 217 -11.19 -35.23 22.41
N TYR A 218 -10.17 -34.37 22.53
CA TYR A 218 -10.21 -33.30 23.53
C TYR A 218 -10.42 -31.93 22.95
N SER A 219 -9.54 -31.42 22.11
CA SER A 219 -9.62 -30.05 21.62
C SER A 219 -8.80 -29.82 20.35
N TYR A 220 -9.29 -28.93 19.47
CA TYR A 220 -8.58 -28.47 18.27
C TYR A 220 -8.15 -27.00 18.40
N ARG A 221 -8.25 -26.42 19.60
CA ARG A 221 -7.95 -24.99 19.81
C ARG A 221 -6.53 -24.64 19.38
N ALA A 222 -5.55 -25.43 19.80
CA ALA A 222 -4.15 -25.21 19.42
C ALA A 222 -3.91 -25.34 17.91
N ASP A 223 -4.60 -26.29 17.25
CA ASP A 223 -4.47 -26.48 15.81
C ASP A 223 -5.13 -25.34 15.02
N ILE A 224 -6.28 -24.85 15.48
CA ILE A 224 -6.97 -23.66 14.91
C ILE A 224 -6.08 -22.42 15.04
N GLU A 225 -5.49 -22.19 16.22
CA GLU A 225 -4.59 -21.05 16.45
C GLU A 225 -3.35 -21.12 15.57
N PHE A 226 -2.76 -22.29 15.37
CA PHE A 226 -1.64 -22.50 14.45
C PHE A 226 -2.01 -22.08 13.02
N VAL A 227 -3.10 -22.64 12.47
CA VAL A 227 -3.51 -22.39 11.08
C VAL A 227 -3.91 -20.94 10.88
N THR A 228 -4.61 -20.36 11.87
CA THR A 228 -5.00 -18.94 11.84
C THR A 228 -3.80 -18.02 11.91
N GLY A 229 -2.87 -18.27 12.82
CA GLY A 229 -1.65 -17.49 12.97
C GLY A 229 -0.80 -17.51 11.70
N LEU A 230 -0.66 -18.68 11.10
CA LEU A 230 0.07 -18.85 9.84
C LEU A 230 -0.60 -18.11 8.68
N ALA A 231 -1.93 -18.23 8.54
CA ALA A 231 -2.70 -17.56 7.49
C ALA A 231 -2.62 -16.02 7.62
N ASN A 232 -2.73 -15.51 8.84
CA ASN A 232 -2.60 -14.07 9.12
C ASN A 232 -1.21 -13.55 8.79
N HIS A 233 -0.16 -14.30 9.16
CA HIS A 233 1.21 -13.92 8.81
C HIS A 233 1.42 -13.92 7.30
N PHE A 234 0.91 -14.92 6.59
CA PHE A 234 0.99 -14.99 5.13
C PHE A 234 0.30 -13.79 4.48
N ALA A 235 -0.92 -13.45 4.93
CA ALA A 235 -1.64 -12.29 4.43
C ALA A 235 -0.82 -10.99 4.59
N MET A 236 -0.21 -10.81 5.78
CA MET A 236 0.62 -9.65 6.07
C MET A 236 1.88 -9.59 5.20
N GLN A 237 2.58 -10.71 5.02
CA GLN A 237 3.82 -10.76 4.23
C GLN A 237 3.57 -10.57 2.73
N ILE A 238 2.49 -11.14 2.20
CA ILE A 238 2.08 -10.91 0.80
C ILE A 238 1.79 -9.43 0.58
N LYS A 239 1.03 -8.81 1.48
CA LYS A 239 0.72 -7.37 1.41
C LYS A 239 1.96 -6.49 1.48
N LEU A 240 2.90 -6.78 2.38
CA LEU A 240 4.17 -6.05 2.47
C LEU A 240 4.97 -6.15 1.18
N SER A 241 5.07 -7.35 0.60
CA SER A 241 5.75 -7.57 -0.68
C SER A 241 5.12 -6.81 -1.84
N GLU A 242 3.78 -6.70 -1.87
CA GLU A 242 3.07 -5.90 -2.88
C GLU A 242 3.33 -4.40 -2.71
N MET A 243 3.29 -3.90 -1.48
CA MET A 243 3.60 -2.49 -1.18
C MET A 243 5.03 -2.11 -1.56
N GLU A 244 6.02 -2.97 -1.28
CA GLU A 244 7.41 -2.76 -1.67
C GLU A 244 7.55 -2.70 -3.19
N LYS A 245 6.86 -3.58 -3.90
CA LYS A 245 6.87 -3.59 -5.36
C LYS A 245 6.24 -2.33 -5.95
N GLN A 246 5.09 -1.90 -5.45
CA GLN A 246 4.44 -0.66 -5.87
C GLN A 246 5.33 0.57 -5.64
N LYS A 247 6.00 0.63 -4.47
CA LYS A 247 6.96 1.69 -4.14
C LYS A 247 8.14 1.73 -5.12
N GLU A 248 8.68 0.57 -5.50
CA GLU A 248 9.78 0.49 -6.46
C GLU A 248 9.33 0.88 -7.89
N GLU A 249 8.11 0.50 -8.30
CA GLU A 249 7.54 0.91 -9.58
C GLU A 249 7.29 2.43 -9.63
N LEU A 250 6.77 3.01 -8.54
CA LEU A 250 6.60 4.46 -8.41
C LEU A 250 7.94 5.19 -8.52
N ARG A 251 8.95 4.73 -7.77
CA ARG A 251 10.30 5.30 -7.83
C ARG A 251 10.91 5.23 -9.24
N LYS A 252 10.72 4.11 -9.95
CA LYS A 252 11.16 4.00 -11.34
C LYS A 252 10.42 4.95 -12.27
N ALA A 253 9.12 5.16 -12.05
CA ALA A 253 8.33 6.12 -12.81
C ALA A 253 8.81 7.55 -12.56
N GLU A 254 9.06 7.92 -11.30
CA GLU A 254 9.61 9.23 -10.92
C GLU A 254 10.99 9.46 -11.58
N LEU A 255 11.90 8.48 -11.52
CA LEU A 255 13.20 8.57 -12.17
C LEU A 255 13.09 8.74 -13.71
N ARG A 256 12.15 8.02 -14.34
CA ARG A 256 11.91 8.19 -15.79
C ARG A 256 11.35 9.58 -16.09
N THR A 257 10.49 10.11 -15.25
CA THR A 257 9.94 11.46 -15.41
C THR A 257 11.05 12.51 -15.29
N LEU A 258 11.92 12.40 -14.28
CA LEU A 258 13.10 13.27 -14.12
C LEU A 258 14.06 13.15 -15.30
N GLN A 259 14.35 11.95 -15.78
CA GLN A 259 15.21 11.74 -16.95
C GLN A 259 14.60 12.29 -18.25
N SER A 260 13.26 12.28 -18.39
CA SER A 260 12.59 12.81 -19.57
C SER A 260 12.58 14.35 -19.64
N GLN A 261 12.84 15.02 -18.52
CA GLN A 261 13.00 16.48 -18.50
C GLN A 261 14.30 16.96 -19.17
N ILE A 262 15.31 16.09 -19.23
CA ILE A 262 16.54 16.39 -19.98
C ILE A 262 16.35 15.89 -21.42
N ASN A 263 16.33 16.78 -22.40
CA ASN A 263 16.32 16.40 -23.81
C ASN A 263 17.71 15.84 -24.23
N PRO A 264 17.90 14.51 -24.35
CA PRO A 264 19.22 13.94 -24.62
C PRO A 264 19.76 14.38 -25.98
N HIS A 265 18.88 14.56 -26.95
CA HIS A 265 19.24 14.97 -28.30
C HIS A 265 19.81 16.40 -28.33
N PHE A 266 19.21 17.31 -27.56
CA PHE A 266 19.74 18.67 -27.41
C PHE A 266 21.12 18.66 -26.75
N LEU A 267 21.31 17.85 -25.69
CA LEU A 267 22.59 17.71 -25.00
C LEU A 267 23.70 17.23 -25.95
N PHE A 268 23.47 16.11 -26.68
CA PHE A 268 24.46 15.59 -27.62
C PHE A 268 24.79 16.57 -28.72
N ASN A 269 23.79 17.26 -29.27
CA ASN A 269 24.01 18.26 -30.34
C ASN A 269 24.80 19.47 -29.82
N SER A 270 24.50 19.96 -28.64
CA SER A 270 25.22 21.08 -28.01
C SER A 270 26.67 20.71 -27.76
N LEU A 271 26.95 19.50 -27.20
CA LEU A 271 28.32 19.03 -26.97
C LEU A 271 29.12 18.86 -28.30
N ASN A 272 28.47 18.34 -29.33
CA ASN A 272 29.12 18.23 -30.66
C ASN A 272 29.45 19.60 -31.23
N THR A 273 28.52 20.57 -31.11
CA THR A 273 28.75 21.96 -31.56
C THR A 273 29.91 22.60 -30.78
N ILE A 274 29.92 22.46 -29.45
CA ILE A 274 31.01 22.96 -28.60
C ILE A 274 32.35 22.32 -29.01
N SER A 275 32.38 21.01 -29.23
CA SER A 275 33.56 20.29 -29.64
C SER A 275 34.13 20.78 -30.99
N TYR A 276 33.26 21.11 -31.94
CA TYR A 276 33.65 21.73 -33.20
C TYR A 276 34.33 23.09 -32.96
N PHE A 277 33.69 23.97 -32.15
CA PHE A 277 34.24 25.30 -31.87
C PHE A 277 35.50 25.27 -31.00
N CYS A 278 35.77 24.22 -30.24
CA CYS A 278 37.03 24.09 -29.50
C CYS A 278 38.27 24.17 -30.43
N ARG A 279 38.14 23.75 -31.69
CA ARG A 279 39.22 23.78 -32.68
C ARG A 279 39.22 25.09 -33.50
N GLU A 280 38.03 25.55 -33.88
CA GLU A 280 37.89 26.68 -34.80
C GLU A 280 37.92 28.04 -34.09
N LYS A 281 37.22 28.16 -32.94
CA LYS A 281 37.03 29.40 -32.17
C LYS A 281 36.93 29.10 -30.68
N PRO A 282 38.05 28.90 -29.96
CA PRO A 282 38.04 28.49 -28.54
C PRO A 282 37.26 29.41 -27.60
N GLU A 283 37.27 30.70 -27.82
CA GLU A 283 36.47 31.68 -27.01
C GLU A 283 34.98 31.44 -27.19
N LYS A 284 34.51 31.17 -28.41
CA LYS A 284 33.12 30.82 -28.66
C LYS A 284 32.71 29.49 -27.99
N ALA A 285 33.62 28.48 -28.03
CA ALA A 285 33.40 27.23 -27.33
C ALA A 285 33.21 27.44 -25.81
N ARG A 286 34.01 28.34 -25.22
CA ARG A 286 33.89 28.72 -23.81
C ARG A 286 32.55 29.38 -23.49
N GLU A 287 32.09 30.33 -24.33
CA GLU A 287 30.78 30.95 -24.20
C GLU A 287 29.62 29.93 -24.24
N LEU A 288 29.68 29.02 -25.21
CA LEU A 288 28.69 27.95 -25.39
C LEU A 288 28.69 26.95 -24.23
N LEU A 289 29.85 26.64 -23.65
CA LEU A 289 29.93 25.78 -22.46
C LEU A 289 29.29 26.43 -21.24
N LEU A 290 29.48 27.74 -21.05
CA LEU A 290 28.84 28.49 -20.01
C LEU A 290 27.32 28.57 -20.21
N ALA A 291 26.86 28.79 -21.45
CA ALA A 291 25.44 28.78 -21.81
C ALA A 291 24.82 27.38 -21.54
N LEU A 292 25.50 26.29 -21.88
CA LEU A 292 25.06 24.93 -21.62
C LEU A 292 24.94 24.65 -20.10
N SER A 293 25.93 25.12 -19.33
CA SER A 293 25.92 25.01 -17.87
C SER A 293 24.75 25.79 -17.25
N SER A 294 24.49 27.02 -17.73
CA SER A 294 23.36 27.84 -17.28
C SER A 294 22.01 27.17 -17.61
N TYR A 295 21.86 26.68 -18.84
CA TYR A 295 20.66 25.95 -19.28
C TYR A 295 20.34 24.74 -18.38
N PHE A 296 21.36 23.90 -18.07
CA PHE A 296 21.12 22.74 -17.20
C PHE A 296 20.90 23.12 -15.74
N ARG A 297 21.55 24.18 -15.25
CA ARG A 297 21.33 24.65 -13.88
C ARG A 297 19.89 25.09 -13.69
N SER A 298 19.32 25.86 -14.61
CA SER A 298 17.93 26.30 -14.56
C SER A 298 16.93 25.14 -14.54
N MET A 299 17.22 24.04 -15.25
CA MET A 299 16.34 22.86 -15.26
C MET A 299 16.43 22.02 -13.99
N LEU A 300 17.55 22.06 -13.25
CA LEU A 300 17.82 21.16 -12.12
C LEU A 300 17.70 21.83 -10.74
N GLU A 301 18.02 23.14 -10.64
CA GLU A 301 18.12 23.88 -9.38
C GLU A 301 16.90 24.78 -9.11
N ASP A 302 16.23 25.29 -10.15
CA ASP A 302 15.06 26.17 -9.97
C ASP A 302 13.81 25.36 -9.62
N THR A 303 13.65 25.12 -8.33
CA THR A 303 12.44 24.46 -7.76
C THR A 303 11.31 25.45 -7.50
N ASP A 304 11.55 26.75 -7.62
CA ASP A 304 10.53 27.77 -7.39
C ASP A 304 9.47 27.71 -8.50
N TYR A 305 8.22 27.68 -8.08
CA TYR A 305 7.08 27.61 -8.99
C TYR A 305 6.89 28.86 -9.84
N MET A 306 7.30 30.02 -9.31
CA MET A 306 7.24 31.32 -9.95
C MET A 306 8.62 32.00 -9.95
N VAL A 307 9.02 32.54 -11.08
CA VAL A 307 10.29 33.25 -11.28
C VAL A 307 10.06 34.62 -11.90
N THR A 308 11.10 35.46 -11.96
CA THR A 308 11.00 36.71 -12.71
C THR A 308 11.09 36.43 -14.22
N LEU A 309 10.45 37.29 -15.02
CA LEU A 309 10.55 37.18 -16.47
C LEU A 309 11.99 37.34 -16.97
N ASP A 310 12.82 38.11 -16.25
CA ASP A 310 14.25 38.24 -16.52
C ASP A 310 14.95 36.90 -16.44
N THR A 311 14.66 36.10 -15.40
CA THR A 311 15.17 34.73 -15.24
C THR A 311 14.73 33.84 -16.41
N GLU A 312 13.45 33.85 -16.79
CA GLU A 312 12.94 33.05 -17.94
C GLU A 312 13.64 33.46 -19.24
N LEU A 313 13.85 34.77 -19.46
CA LEU A 313 14.57 35.26 -20.65
C LEU A 313 16.05 34.87 -20.64
N GLU A 314 16.70 34.80 -19.47
CA GLU A 314 18.07 34.26 -19.37
C GLU A 314 18.13 32.78 -19.76
N HIS A 315 17.15 31.98 -19.35
CA HIS A 315 17.07 30.56 -19.76
C HIS A 315 16.88 30.43 -21.28
N VAL A 316 15.99 31.22 -21.84
CA VAL A 316 15.76 31.28 -23.30
C VAL A 316 17.01 31.72 -24.03
N LYS A 317 17.71 32.78 -23.57
CA LYS A 317 18.98 33.27 -24.19
C LYS A 317 20.05 32.16 -24.17
N ALA A 318 20.20 31.44 -23.06
CA ALA A 318 21.16 30.32 -23.00
C ALA A 318 20.86 29.22 -24.03
N TYR A 319 19.57 28.85 -24.17
CA TYR A 319 19.10 27.90 -25.18
C TYR A 319 19.34 28.41 -26.60
N THR A 320 18.92 29.64 -26.91
CA THR A 320 19.02 30.24 -28.25
C THR A 320 20.46 30.38 -28.70
N MET A 321 21.39 30.74 -27.80
CA MET A 321 22.85 30.83 -28.10
C MET A 321 23.39 29.47 -28.57
N LEU A 322 22.96 28.36 -27.98
CA LEU A 322 23.40 27.02 -28.39
C LEU A 322 22.82 26.61 -29.75
N GLU A 323 21.53 26.90 -29.99
CA GLU A 323 20.87 26.54 -31.25
C GLU A 323 21.39 27.44 -32.43
N GLU A 324 21.60 28.75 -32.22
CA GLU A 324 22.18 29.64 -33.20
C GLU A 324 23.62 29.21 -33.56
N ALA A 325 24.42 28.79 -32.59
CA ALA A 325 25.74 28.25 -32.84
C ALA A 325 25.73 26.95 -33.65
N ARG A 326 24.71 26.10 -33.42
CA ARG A 326 24.50 24.84 -34.12
C ARG A 326 24.07 25.03 -35.57
N PHE A 327 23.10 25.93 -35.79
CA PHE A 327 22.52 26.14 -37.12
C PHE A 327 23.16 27.27 -37.90
N GLU A 328 24.02 28.07 -37.25
CA GLU A 328 24.78 29.17 -37.84
C GLU A 328 23.85 30.14 -38.64
N LYS A 329 24.19 30.41 -39.90
CA LYS A 329 23.45 31.35 -40.77
C LYS A 329 22.03 30.85 -41.14
N ARG A 330 21.64 29.68 -40.75
CA ARG A 330 20.31 29.10 -41.04
C ARG A 330 19.22 29.52 -40.01
N LEU A 331 19.62 29.97 -38.82
CA LEU A 331 18.72 30.38 -37.77
C LEU A 331 19.10 31.77 -37.27
N SER A 332 18.09 32.58 -37.04
CA SER A 332 18.19 33.88 -36.37
C SER A 332 17.10 34.06 -35.34
N ILE A 333 17.48 34.42 -34.12
CA ILE A 333 16.54 34.57 -33.01
C ILE A 333 16.68 35.98 -32.44
N GLU A 334 15.57 36.72 -32.39
CA GLU A 334 15.52 38.09 -31.85
C GLU A 334 14.66 38.10 -30.59
N ILE A 335 15.18 38.65 -29.49
CA ILE A 335 14.47 38.80 -28.23
C ILE A 335 14.36 40.27 -27.89
N ASN A 336 13.15 40.80 -27.88
CA ASN A 336 12.81 42.20 -27.60
C ASN A 336 11.92 42.27 -26.35
N ALA A 337 12.39 42.82 -25.26
CA ALA A 337 11.65 42.94 -24.02
C ALA A 337 11.67 44.37 -23.47
N ASP A 338 10.50 44.87 -23.12
CA ASP A 338 10.40 46.16 -22.44
C ASP A 338 11.02 46.03 -21.04
N PRO A 339 11.94 46.94 -20.62
CA PRO A 339 12.63 46.82 -19.32
C PRO A 339 11.70 46.77 -18.12
N GLU A 340 10.52 47.35 -18.21
CA GLU A 340 9.50 47.37 -17.15
C GLU A 340 8.88 45.98 -16.92
N THR A 341 8.96 45.09 -17.90
CA THR A 341 8.39 43.72 -17.81
C THR A 341 9.33 42.71 -17.15
N LEU A 342 10.62 42.97 -17.06
CA LEU A 342 11.63 42.04 -16.55
C LEU A 342 11.37 41.58 -15.12
N ARG A 343 10.73 42.44 -14.30
CA ARG A 343 10.36 42.11 -12.92
C ARG A 343 9.01 41.40 -12.79
N SER A 344 8.28 41.22 -13.88
CA SER A 344 7.00 40.48 -13.86
C SER A 344 7.24 39.06 -13.39
N CYS A 345 6.37 38.57 -12.49
CA CYS A 345 6.43 37.21 -11.97
C CYS A 345 5.70 36.25 -12.93
N VAL A 346 6.39 35.24 -13.41
CA VAL A 346 5.86 34.27 -14.38
C VAL A 346 6.09 32.85 -13.86
N PRO A 347 5.29 31.88 -14.29
CA PRO A 347 5.57 30.47 -13.96
C PRO A 347 6.90 30.03 -14.57
N ASN A 348 7.71 29.33 -13.79
CA ASN A 348 9.00 28.81 -14.24
C ASN A 348 8.85 27.89 -15.46
N LEU A 349 9.73 27.96 -16.45
CA LEU A 349 9.72 27.19 -17.71
C LEU A 349 8.41 27.37 -18.51
N ILE A 350 7.86 28.61 -18.56
CA ILE A 350 6.65 28.90 -19.32
C ILE A 350 6.96 29.36 -20.75
N LEU A 351 8.04 30.08 -20.94
CA LEU A 351 8.45 30.66 -22.23
C LEU A 351 9.32 29.69 -23.03
N GLN A 352 10.24 29.01 -22.38
CA GLN A 352 11.21 28.11 -23.01
C GLN A 352 10.56 27.06 -23.93
N PRO A 353 9.50 26.28 -23.53
CA PRO A 353 8.90 25.27 -24.40
C PRO A 353 8.28 25.84 -25.67
N ILE A 354 7.82 27.10 -25.62
CA ILE A 354 7.23 27.75 -26.79
C ILE A 354 8.33 28.17 -27.76
N VAL A 355 9.45 28.71 -27.26
CA VAL A 355 10.61 29.06 -28.10
C VAL A 355 11.26 27.80 -28.68
N GLU A 356 11.40 26.71 -27.94
CA GLU A 356 11.87 25.43 -28.44
C GLU A 356 11.01 24.92 -29.61
N ASN A 357 9.69 24.99 -29.48
CA ASN A 357 8.77 24.62 -30.56
C ASN A 357 8.91 25.53 -31.78
N ALA A 358 9.00 26.85 -31.57
CA ALA A 358 9.19 27.82 -32.64
C ALA A 358 10.50 27.58 -33.41
N VAL A 359 11.58 27.18 -32.73
CA VAL A 359 12.86 26.83 -33.37
C VAL A 359 12.73 25.49 -34.13
N HIS A 360 12.36 24.39 -33.44
CA HIS A 360 12.46 23.05 -34.03
C HIS A 360 11.32 22.72 -34.99
N HIS A 361 10.10 23.10 -34.68
CA HIS A 361 8.89 22.79 -35.47
C HIS A 361 8.48 23.94 -36.37
N GLY A 362 8.92 25.16 -36.08
CA GLY A 362 8.72 26.35 -36.92
C GLY A 362 9.94 26.62 -37.81
N ALA A 363 10.83 27.49 -37.35
CA ALA A 363 11.90 28.09 -38.12
C ALA A 363 12.81 27.09 -38.85
N MET A 364 13.15 25.94 -38.20
CA MET A 364 14.06 24.93 -38.80
C MET A 364 13.37 23.98 -39.78
N GLN A 365 12.03 23.98 -39.88
CA GLN A 365 11.30 23.23 -40.89
C GLN A 365 11.07 24.03 -42.20
N ARG A 366 11.54 25.26 -42.23
CA ARG A 366 11.46 26.08 -43.41
C ARG A 366 12.31 25.49 -44.57
N GLU A 367 11.70 25.27 -45.74
CA GLU A 367 12.38 24.64 -46.89
C GLU A 367 13.47 25.53 -47.48
N LYS A 368 13.26 26.84 -47.52
CA LYS A 368 14.20 27.82 -48.14
C LYS A 368 14.36 29.08 -47.31
N GLY A 369 15.60 29.57 -47.20
CA GLY A 369 15.93 30.80 -46.50
C GLY A 369 16.32 30.61 -45.04
N VAL A 370 16.43 31.73 -44.31
CA VAL A 370 16.81 31.74 -42.89
C VAL A 370 15.56 31.53 -42.04
N GLY A 371 15.59 30.55 -41.14
CA GLY A 371 14.60 30.38 -40.12
C GLY A 371 14.70 31.56 -39.12
N LYS A 372 13.58 32.18 -38.83
CA LYS A 372 13.54 33.34 -37.93
C LYS A 372 12.54 33.09 -36.78
N VAL A 373 12.98 33.36 -35.55
CA VAL A 373 12.12 33.40 -34.36
C VAL A 373 12.22 34.76 -33.70
N ILE A 374 11.10 35.36 -33.38
CA ILE A 374 11.04 36.64 -32.70
C ILE A 374 10.25 36.48 -31.41
N VAL A 375 10.85 36.88 -30.29
CA VAL A 375 10.20 36.94 -28.99
C VAL A 375 10.01 38.41 -28.64
N ASN A 376 8.76 38.86 -28.53
CA ASN A 376 8.44 40.23 -28.12
C ASN A 376 7.72 40.20 -26.78
N VAL A 377 8.23 40.95 -25.83
CA VAL A 377 7.60 41.12 -24.51
C VAL A 377 7.25 42.60 -24.33
N LYS A 378 5.98 42.83 -24.08
CA LYS A 378 5.45 44.19 -23.94
C LYS A 378 4.61 44.33 -22.70
N ARG A 379 4.68 45.53 -22.09
CA ARG A 379 3.80 45.94 -21.00
C ARG A 379 2.42 46.34 -21.54
N GLU A 380 1.37 45.77 -20.95
CA GLU A 380 -0.03 46.24 -21.13
C GLU A 380 -0.59 46.78 -19.81
N GLU A 381 -1.74 47.41 -19.82
CA GLU A 381 -2.28 48.12 -18.65
C GLU A 381 -2.35 47.31 -17.36
N ARG A 382 -2.65 45.99 -17.47
CA ARG A 382 -2.84 45.05 -16.33
C ARG A 382 -2.21 43.69 -16.56
N SER A 383 -1.34 43.58 -17.54
CA SER A 383 -0.71 42.29 -17.89
C SER A 383 0.62 42.47 -18.61
N THR A 384 1.42 41.45 -18.63
CA THR A 384 2.59 41.34 -19.51
C THR A 384 2.21 40.44 -20.67
N ARG A 385 2.29 40.98 -21.90
CA ARG A 385 2.09 40.22 -23.13
C ARG A 385 3.40 39.71 -23.66
N ILE A 386 3.42 38.39 -23.97
CA ILE A 386 4.57 37.70 -24.58
C ILE A 386 4.10 37.10 -25.90
N ASP A 387 4.76 37.50 -26.98
CA ASP A 387 4.49 37.04 -28.33
C ASP A 387 5.73 36.26 -28.85
N VAL A 388 5.55 35.02 -29.29
CA VAL A 388 6.57 34.22 -29.97
C VAL A 388 6.13 33.95 -31.39
N ILE A 389 6.96 34.35 -32.36
CA ILE A 389 6.65 34.35 -33.78
C ILE A 389 7.73 33.58 -34.50
N ASP A 390 7.38 32.59 -35.30
CA ASP A 390 8.29 31.93 -36.23
C ASP A 390 7.84 32.13 -37.69
N ASN A 391 8.76 31.90 -38.61
CA ASN A 391 8.53 31.96 -40.04
C ASN A 391 8.53 30.58 -40.71
N GLY A 392 8.15 29.53 -39.97
CA GLY A 392 8.10 28.15 -40.43
C GLY A 392 6.88 27.84 -41.32
N PRO A 393 6.60 26.55 -41.59
CA PRO A 393 5.47 26.12 -42.44
C PRO A 393 4.11 26.18 -41.73
N GLY A 394 4.07 26.70 -40.51
CA GLY A 394 2.87 26.68 -39.68
C GLY A 394 2.67 25.37 -38.90
N MET A 395 1.57 25.31 -38.18
CA MET A 395 1.19 24.19 -37.30
C MET A 395 -0.03 23.45 -37.86
N ASP A 396 -0.01 22.11 -37.81
CA ASP A 396 -1.20 21.31 -38.19
C ASP A 396 -2.42 21.71 -37.34
N TYR A 397 -3.54 21.95 -38.00
CA TYR A 397 -4.79 22.34 -37.38
C TYR A 397 -5.26 21.35 -36.30
N ARG A 398 -4.96 20.06 -36.46
CA ARG A 398 -5.29 19.03 -35.48
C ARG A 398 -4.55 19.23 -34.16
N ILE A 399 -3.29 19.71 -34.23
CA ILE A 399 -2.48 20.05 -33.02
C ILE A 399 -3.10 21.26 -32.32
N VAL A 400 -3.47 22.28 -33.08
CA VAL A 400 -4.14 23.47 -32.53
C VAL A 400 -5.48 23.10 -31.87
N GLN A 401 -6.30 22.28 -32.52
CA GLN A 401 -7.54 21.79 -31.93
C GLN A 401 -7.33 20.99 -30.64
N SER A 402 -6.31 20.12 -30.59
CA SER A 402 -6.03 19.34 -29.38
C SER A 402 -5.64 20.21 -28.19
N LEU A 403 -4.94 21.31 -28.43
CA LEU A 403 -4.58 22.28 -27.37
C LEU A 403 -5.82 22.94 -26.75
N TYR A 404 -6.89 23.17 -27.52
CA TYR A 404 -8.13 23.76 -27.02
C TYR A 404 -9.20 22.73 -26.63
N GLY A 405 -9.18 21.54 -27.20
CA GLY A 405 -10.20 20.49 -27.03
C GLY A 405 -9.90 19.46 -25.93
N GLY A 406 -8.69 19.40 -25.40
CA GLY A 406 -8.30 18.46 -24.34
C GLY A 406 -8.04 17.03 -24.76
N GLU A 407 -8.16 16.67 -26.05
CA GLU A 407 -7.82 15.35 -26.57
C GLU A 407 -6.30 15.20 -26.77
N LYS A 408 -5.73 14.13 -26.26
CA LYS A 408 -4.28 13.83 -26.45
C LYS A 408 -4.03 13.34 -27.86
N VAL A 409 -3.29 14.10 -28.64
CA VAL A 409 -2.67 13.62 -29.87
C VAL A 409 -1.34 12.93 -29.50
N GLU A 410 -1.16 11.67 -29.90
CA GLU A 410 0.04 10.90 -29.62
C GLU A 410 1.28 11.60 -30.22
N HIS A 411 2.28 11.83 -29.35
CA HIS A 411 3.64 12.26 -29.68
C HIS A 411 3.91 13.70 -30.14
N THR A 412 2.96 14.63 -30.18
CA THR A 412 3.26 16.00 -30.64
C THR A 412 2.69 17.04 -29.67
N GLY A 413 3.50 18.04 -29.29
CA GLY A 413 3.03 19.23 -28.55
C GLY A 413 2.93 19.11 -27.03
N ILE A 414 3.59 18.15 -26.38
CA ILE A 414 3.54 17.96 -24.92
C ILE A 414 3.96 19.25 -24.18
N GLY A 415 5.01 19.94 -24.67
CA GLY A 415 5.47 21.19 -24.05
C GLY A 415 4.44 22.29 -24.08
N MET A 416 3.82 22.55 -25.24
CA MET A 416 2.78 23.58 -25.38
C MET A 416 1.49 23.22 -24.64
N MET A 417 1.12 21.93 -24.61
CA MET A 417 -0.03 21.47 -23.84
C MET A 417 0.17 21.72 -22.34
N ASN A 418 1.36 21.45 -21.81
CA ASN A 418 1.70 21.72 -20.43
C ASN A 418 1.64 23.22 -20.10
N VAL A 419 2.15 24.06 -21.00
CA VAL A 419 2.05 25.52 -20.87
C VAL A 419 0.59 25.97 -20.87
N GLN A 420 -0.21 25.50 -21.82
CA GLN A 420 -1.64 25.79 -21.92
C GLN A 420 -2.39 25.41 -20.64
N GLN A 421 -2.23 24.20 -20.15
CA GLN A 421 -2.88 23.72 -18.93
C GLN A 421 -2.44 24.51 -17.71
N ARG A 422 -1.15 24.86 -17.63
CA ARG A 422 -0.59 25.63 -16.52
C ARG A 422 -1.14 27.05 -16.47
N LEU A 423 -1.22 27.75 -17.62
CA LEU A 423 -1.82 29.08 -17.70
C LEU A 423 -3.31 29.06 -17.31
N ILE A 424 -4.07 28.09 -17.81
CA ILE A 424 -5.49 27.95 -17.48
C ILE A 424 -5.69 27.63 -16.00
N SER A 425 -4.86 26.77 -15.42
CA SER A 425 -4.94 26.41 -14.00
C SER A 425 -4.62 27.57 -13.07
N LEU A 426 -3.65 28.41 -13.43
CA LEU A 426 -3.21 29.54 -12.60
C LEU A 426 -4.09 30.78 -12.74
N TYR A 427 -4.49 31.11 -13.96
CA TYR A 427 -5.08 32.40 -14.27
C TYR A 427 -6.49 32.29 -14.86
N GLY A 428 -6.97 31.07 -15.13
CA GLY A 428 -8.29 30.85 -15.71
C GLY A 428 -8.27 30.69 -17.24
N LYS A 429 -9.39 30.23 -17.80
CA LYS A 429 -9.52 29.86 -19.23
C LYS A 429 -9.19 30.97 -20.20
N SER A 430 -9.43 32.25 -19.82
CA SER A 430 -9.18 33.41 -20.65
C SER A 430 -7.69 33.73 -20.87
N TYR A 431 -6.80 33.13 -20.07
CA TYR A 431 -5.36 33.34 -20.12
C TYR A 431 -4.59 32.21 -20.81
N GLY A 432 -5.30 31.26 -21.39
CA GLY A 432 -4.66 30.21 -22.22
C GLY A 432 -3.94 30.82 -23.43
N LEU A 433 -3.07 29.99 -24.05
CA LEU A 433 -2.34 30.39 -25.26
C LEU A 433 -3.29 30.78 -26.39
N GLN A 434 -2.97 31.83 -27.10
CA GLN A 434 -3.62 32.23 -28.33
C GLN A 434 -2.69 31.91 -29.50
N ILE A 435 -3.13 31.07 -30.42
CA ILE A 435 -2.31 30.57 -31.52
C ILE A 435 -2.96 30.97 -32.85
N VAL A 436 -2.17 31.65 -33.68
CA VAL A 436 -2.50 31.94 -35.09
C VAL A 436 -1.42 31.31 -35.94
N THR A 437 -1.83 30.46 -36.90
CA THR A 437 -0.88 29.75 -37.74
C THR A 437 -1.29 29.83 -39.20
N SER A 438 -0.30 29.89 -40.10
CA SER A 438 -0.46 29.92 -41.55
C SER A 438 0.75 29.23 -42.20
N GLU A 439 0.74 29.07 -43.52
CA GLU A 439 1.92 28.56 -44.28
C GLU A 439 3.15 29.48 -44.23
N GLU A 440 3.00 30.69 -43.71
CA GLU A 440 4.09 31.67 -43.53
C GLU A 440 4.69 31.67 -42.12
N GLY A 441 4.09 30.90 -41.19
CA GLY A 441 4.60 30.79 -39.81
C GLY A 441 3.52 30.61 -38.75
N THR A 442 3.99 30.58 -37.50
CA THR A 442 3.13 30.49 -36.31
C THR A 442 3.39 31.67 -35.39
N TYR A 443 2.30 32.16 -34.84
CA TYR A 443 2.28 33.24 -33.86
C TYR A 443 1.61 32.70 -32.60
N VAL A 444 2.33 32.69 -31.48
CA VAL A 444 1.84 32.26 -30.18
C VAL A 444 1.88 33.43 -29.22
N ARG A 445 0.73 33.74 -28.63
CA ARG A 445 0.58 34.80 -27.62
C ARG A 445 0.19 34.23 -26.28
N MET A 446 0.81 34.71 -25.22
CA MET A 446 0.37 34.55 -23.84
C MET A 446 0.27 35.90 -23.11
N ASN A 447 -0.73 36.02 -22.25
CA ASN A 447 -0.92 37.20 -21.40
C ASN A 447 -0.83 36.75 -19.93
N ILE A 448 0.03 37.41 -19.16
CA ILE A 448 0.25 37.10 -17.74
C ILE A 448 -0.24 38.29 -16.92
N PRO A 449 -1.27 38.12 -16.08
CA PRO A 449 -1.85 39.24 -15.31
C PRO A 449 -0.94 39.66 -14.15
N ASP A 450 -0.96 40.95 -13.82
CA ASP A 450 -0.18 41.54 -12.71
C ASP A 450 -0.60 41.06 -11.33
N SER A 451 -1.81 40.54 -11.18
CA SER A 451 -2.35 40.04 -9.90
C SER A 451 -1.66 38.77 -9.36
N ALA A 452 -0.73 38.21 -10.14
CA ALA A 452 0.10 37.08 -9.69
C ALA A 452 1.11 37.41 -8.58
N VAL A 453 1.36 38.70 -8.33
CA VAL A 453 2.35 39.17 -7.33
C VAL A 453 1.82 39.07 -5.89
N GLY A 454 0.50 39.01 -5.68
CA GLY A 454 -0.11 39.08 -4.33
C GLY A 454 -0.33 37.77 -3.59
N SER A 455 -0.37 36.63 -4.29
CA SER A 455 -0.71 35.31 -3.67
C SER A 455 0.49 34.44 -3.24
N ALA A 456 1.66 34.68 -3.81
CA ALA A 456 2.86 33.87 -3.50
C ALA A 456 3.60 34.32 -2.21
N GLN A 457 3.27 35.52 -1.65
CA GLN A 457 3.89 35.99 -0.40
C GLN A 457 3.15 35.57 0.88
N GLN A 458 1.96 34.99 0.80
CA GLN A 458 1.17 34.64 1.99
C GLN A 458 1.39 33.19 2.51
N GLU A 459 2.14 32.35 1.82
CA GLU A 459 2.41 30.94 2.28
C GLU A 459 3.78 30.72 2.96
N LYS A 460 4.56 31.77 3.20
CA LYS A 460 5.80 31.67 4.00
C LYS A 460 5.63 32.30 5.38
N THR A 461 4.74 31.74 6.23
CA THR A 461 4.83 31.92 7.68
C THR A 461 4.91 30.54 8.32
N PRO A 462 6.05 30.15 8.94
CA PRO A 462 6.15 28.87 9.67
C PRO A 462 5.44 29.03 11.02
N GLY A 463 4.50 28.14 11.30
CA GLY A 463 3.97 27.87 12.63
C GLY A 463 4.65 26.65 13.23
#